data_ba518f4da04f3de76fc3f213703f11db
#
_entry.id   ba518f4da04f3de76fc3f213703f11db
#
_cell.length_a   1.000
_cell.length_b   1.000
_cell.length_c   1.000
_cell.angle_alpha   90.00
_cell.angle_beta   90.00
_cell.angle_gamma   90.00
#
_symmetry.space_group_name_H-M   'P 1'
#
loop_
_entity.id
_entity.type
_entity.pdbx_description
1 polymer ?
#
loop_
_entity_poly.entity_id
_entity_poly.type
_entity_poly.pdbx_seq_one_letter_code
_entity_poly.pdbx_strand_id
1 'polypeptide(L)'
;VSLKPGKPLCLAVLEGTPAAILPGFPTSSTFTFSKFIAPVLRKLAGLAPERSAHVQAKVPLRLNSDKGRTEFNLVHLVRNEDGFSAYSTGKGSGSITGFARADGFMEIPRNTEMLEAGEETTIHLLGASARPPDLMIIGSHCVGLDFLIGEMQKRGISCKFLAVGSMGGVLAAQRGECDLAGTHLLHEASDQYNRHLLTAELHLHKGYHRSQGLLFRKDDSRFSLIERNFKETIQQLMGDQNVRMINRNLGSGTRVLLDRLLANQQPSGFFQEAKSHNSVAAAIAQKRADWGIAIRSVAEDSGLGFSQMQDEEYDFIIPQKRLNRPEVRQFINMLQEPNIQTQLNNLGLTVSAPA
;
A
#
# COMPACT_ATOMS: atom_id res chain seq x y z
N VAL A 1 -7.92 29.28 -5.76
CA VAL A 1 -6.51 29.22 -6.16
C VAL A 1 -6.22 27.96 -6.97
N SER A 2 -5.19 27.99 -7.84
CA SER A 2 -4.80 26.85 -8.71
C SER A 2 -3.83 25.90 -7.98
N LEU A 3 -4.29 25.34 -6.86
CA LEU A 3 -3.53 24.41 -6.02
C LEU A 3 -4.24 23.07 -5.86
N LYS A 4 -3.45 22.03 -5.57
CA LYS A 4 -3.91 20.71 -5.18
C LYS A 4 -2.95 20.12 -4.13
N PRO A 5 -3.46 19.82 -2.91
CA PRO A 5 -4.77 20.20 -2.37
C PRO A 5 -4.82 21.72 -2.10
N GLY A 6 -6.04 22.31 -1.98
CA GLY A 6 -6.19 23.71 -1.56
C GLY A 6 -7.05 24.61 -2.45
N LYS A 7 -7.65 24.06 -3.54
CA LYS A 7 -8.48 24.81 -4.49
C LYS A 7 -9.50 25.76 -3.82
N PRO A 8 -10.24 25.37 -2.74
CA PRO A 8 -11.27 26.22 -2.12
C PRO A 8 -10.76 27.39 -1.28
N LEU A 9 -9.44 27.63 -1.15
CA LEU A 9 -8.95 28.80 -0.43
C LEU A 9 -9.55 30.08 -1.01
N CYS A 10 -10.16 30.89 -0.15
CA CYS A 10 -10.65 32.23 -0.48
C CYS A 10 -9.90 33.28 0.35
N LEU A 11 -9.41 34.33 -0.32
CA LEU A 11 -8.79 35.49 0.31
C LEU A 11 -9.67 36.70 -0.01
N ALA A 12 -10.01 37.50 1.00
CA ALA A 12 -10.88 38.66 0.87
C ALA A 12 -10.39 39.82 1.77
N VAL A 13 -10.89 40.97 1.50
CA VAL A 13 -10.75 42.15 2.40
C VAL A 13 -12.16 42.60 2.76
N LEU A 14 -12.48 42.62 4.05
CA LEU A 14 -13.75 43.06 4.59
C LEU A 14 -13.52 44.29 5.44
N GLU A 15 -14.07 45.43 5.03
CA GLU A 15 -13.96 46.70 5.74
C GLU A 15 -12.49 47.06 6.13
N GLY A 16 -11.56 46.81 5.17
CA GLY A 16 -10.13 47.06 5.38
C GLY A 16 -9.38 45.96 6.12
N THR A 17 -10.07 44.92 6.61
CA THR A 17 -9.47 43.82 7.35
C THR A 17 -9.25 42.60 6.42
N PRO A 18 -8.02 42.05 6.32
CA PRO A 18 -7.77 40.84 5.56
C PRO A 18 -8.50 39.65 6.17
N ALA A 19 -9.19 38.87 5.33
CA ALA A 19 -9.89 37.67 5.71
C ALA A 19 -9.43 36.50 4.85
N ALA A 20 -9.26 35.31 5.44
CA ALA A 20 -8.91 34.09 4.76
C ALA A 20 -9.84 32.95 5.18
N ILE A 21 -10.49 32.31 4.19
CA ILE A 21 -11.33 31.13 4.40
C ILE A 21 -10.54 29.93 3.92
N LEU A 22 -10.11 29.10 4.88
CA LEU A 22 -9.34 27.89 4.61
C LEU A 22 -10.24 26.74 4.16
N PRO A 23 -9.73 25.82 3.32
CA PRO A 23 -10.43 24.60 2.97
C PRO A 23 -10.77 23.75 4.20
N GLY A 24 -11.93 23.06 4.20
CA GLY A 24 -12.35 22.21 5.31
C GLY A 24 -11.57 20.90 5.46
N PHE A 25 -10.89 20.43 4.42
CA PHE A 25 -10.06 19.23 4.50
C PHE A 25 -8.71 19.52 5.15
N PRO A 26 -8.27 18.70 6.13
CA PRO A 26 -7.08 18.98 6.95
C PRO A 26 -5.80 19.26 6.15
N THR A 27 -5.44 18.38 5.23
CA THR A 27 -4.23 18.55 4.41
C THR A 27 -4.31 19.82 3.55
N SER A 28 -5.49 20.10 2.97
CA SER A 28 -5.72 21.32 2.19
C SER A 28 -5.58 22.57 3.05
N SER A 29 -6.17 22.56 4.25
CA SER A 29 -6.10 23.68 5.21
C SER A 29 -4.65 23.95 5.63
N THR A 30 -3.91 22.89 6.00
CA THR A 30 -2.53 23.03 6.46
C THR A 30 -1.62 23.58 5.36
N PHE A 31 -1.70 23.06 4.14
CA PHE A 31 -0.88 23.58 3.04
C PHE A 31 -1.21 25.04 2.69
N THR A 32 -2.51 25.37 2.61
CA THR A 32 -2.90 26.75 2.29
C THR A 32 -2.58 27.72 3.41
N PHE A 33 -2.74 27.31 4.67
CA PHE A 33 -2.30 28.11 5.82
C PHE A 33 -0.80 28.34 5.78
N SER A 34 0.00 27.29 5.69
CA SER A 34 1.47 27.40 5.71
C SER A 34 2.02 28.23 4.55
N LYS A 35 1.44 28.10 3.34
CA LYS A 35 1.93 28.77 2.15
C LYS A 35 1.51 30.25 2.08
N PHE A 36 0.30 30.62 2.53
CA PHE A 36 -0.27 31.96 2.33
C PHE A 36 -0.48 32.75 3.61
N ILE A 37 -0.86 32.10 4.71
CA ILE A 37 -1.27 32.81 5.92
C ILE A 37 -0.11 32.93 6.92
N ALA A 38 0.59 31.84 7.19
CA ALA A 38 1.69 31.82 8.14
C ALA A 38 2.79 32.82 7.81
N PRO A 39 3.25 33.03 6.55
CA PRO A 39 4.24 34.07 6.23
C PRO A 39 3.76 35.48 6.54
N VAL A 40 2.48 35.77 6.30
CA VAL A 40 1.87 37.08 6.61
C VAL A 40 1.82 37.31 8.12
N LEU A 41 1.34 36.31 8.87
CA LEU A 41 1.29 36.41 10.34
C LEU A 41 2.68 36.57 10.96
N ARG A 42 3.68 35.84 10.46
CA ARG A 42 5.09 36.00 10.91
C ARG A 42 5.60 37.38 10.64
N LYS A 43 5.34 37.94 9.46
CA LYS A 43 5.73 39.31 9.11
C LYS A 43 5.05 40.34 10.01
N LEU A 44 3.75 40.20 10.27
CA LEU A 44 3.01 41.07 11.18
C LEU A 44 3.51 40.99 12.63
N ALA A 45 3.95 39.81 13.06
CA ALA A 45 4.53 39.58 14.38
C ALA A 45 6.00 39.98 14.50
N GLY A 46 6.62 40.52 13.46
CA GLY A 46 8.05 40.87 13.45
C GLY A 46 9.01 39.67 13.49
N LEU A 47 8.52 38.48 13.19
CA LEU A 47 9.32 37.24 13.17
C LEU A 47 10.06 37.08 11.84
N ALA A 48 11.26 36.52 11.90
CA ALA A 48 12.00 36.16 10.71
C ALA A 48 11.22 35.14 9.84
N PRO A 49 11.40 35.14 8.49
CA PRO A 49 10.85 34.11 7.65
C PRO A 49 11.24 32.73 8.14
N GLU A 50 10.31 31.77 8.02
CA GLU A 50 10.59 30.38 8.35
C GLU A 50 11.63 29.82 7.39
N ARG A 51 12.70 29.24 7.94
CA ARG A 51 13.68 28.50 7.14
C ARG A 51 13.13 27.09 6.92
N SER A 52 12.52 26.83 5.75
CA SER A 52 12.17 25.47 5.39
C SER A 52 13.44 24.70 5.02
N ALA A 53 13.73 23.64 5.75
CA ALA A 53 14.75 22.69 5.34
C ALA A 53 14.25 21.93 4.10
N HIS A 54 15.16 21.69 3.15
CA HIS A 54 14.83 20.89 1.96
C HIS A 54 15.98 19.92 1.65
N VAL A 55 15.65 18.84 0.97
CA VAL A 55 16.60 17.83 0.46
C VAL A 55 16.27 17.51 -0.99
N GLN A 56 17.30 17.11 -1.75
CA GLN A 56 17.10 16.52 -3.07
C GLN A 56 16.82 15.04 -2.92
N ALA A 57 15.84 14.54 -3.67
CA ALA A 57 15.47 13.13 -3.65
C ALA A 57 15.03 12.67 -5.04
N LYS A 58 15.29 11.39 -5.37
CA LYS A 58 14.79 10.76 -6.58
C LYS A 58 13.37 10.24 -6.37
N VAL A 59 12.51 10.40 -7.37
CA VAL A 59 11.17 9.80 -7.41
C VAL A 59 11.33 8.33 -7.84
N PRO A 60 11.08 7.34 -6.97
CA PRO A 60 11.36 5.94 -7.30
C PRO A 60 10.31 5.30 -8.23
N LEU A 61 9.10 5.87 -8.27
CA LEU A 61 7.98 5.41 -9.07
C LEU A 61 7.37 6.59 -9.82
N ARG A 62 6.98 6.38 -11.07
CA ARG A 62 6.29 7.39 -11.88
C ARG A 62 5.07 7.95 -11.14
N LEU A 63 4.97 9.27 -11.09
CA LEU A 63 3.87 10.01 -10.49
C LEU A 63 3.12 10.81 -11.57
N ASN A 64 1.81 10.64 -11.64
CA ASN A 64 0.96 11.49 -12.47
C ASN A 64 0.46 12.68 -11.65
N SER A 65 0.46 13.87 -12.26
CA SER A 65 -0.07 15.10 -11.68
C SER A 65 -1.16 15.71 -12.56
N ASP A 66 -2.00 16.55 -11.98
CA ASP A 66 -3.09 17.19 -12.73
C ASP A 66 -2.58 18.48 -13.38
N LYS A 67 -2.69 18.59 -14.69
CA LYS A 67 -2.36 19.81 -15.43
C LYS A 67 -3.15 21.02 -14.94
N GLY A 68 -2.50 22.17 -14.94
CA GLY A 68 -3.12 23.44 -14.63
C GLY A 68 -3.19 23.81 -13.16
N ARG A 69 -2.65 22.95 -12.27
CA ARG A 69 -2.56 23.20 -10.81
C ARG A 69 -1.19 22.84 -10.28
N THR A 70 -0.66 23.65 -9.38
CA THR A 70 0.50 23.25 -8.58
C THR A 70 0.05 22.22 -7.58
N GLU A 71 0.67 21.02 -7.60
CA GLU A 71 0.34 19.91 -6.70
C GLU A 71 1.37 19.84 -5.57
N PHE A 72 0.89 19.83 -4.32
CA PHE A 72 1.68 19.49 -3.14
C PHE A 72 1.48 18.01 -2.83
N ASN A 73 2.49 17.21 -3.12
CA ASN A 73 2.44 15.77 -2.93
C ASN A 73 3.25 15.39 -1.67
N LEU A 74 2.57 14.83 -0.68
CA LEU A 74 3.19 14.34 0.55
C LEU A 74 4.06 13.12 0.27
N VAL A 75 5.24 13.06 0.88
CA VAL A 75 6.19 11.99 0.64
C VAL A 75 6.77 11.39 1.92
N HIS A 76 7.14 10.12 1.80
CA HIS A 76 8.08 9.47 2.69
C HIS A 76 9.47 9.54 2.09
N LEU A 77 10.44 9.96 2.88
CA LEU A 77 11.86 9.92 2.51
C LEU A 77 12.47 8.61 2.97
N VAL A 78 13.19 7.98 2.06
CA VAL A 78 13.96 6.77 2.30
C VAL A 78 15.40 7.05 1.94
N ARG A 79 16.32 6.79 2.86
CA ARG A 79 17.74 6.96 2.61
C ARG A 79 18.32 5.72 1.94
N ASN A 80 19.07 5.90 0.86
CA ASN A 80 19.83 4.88 0.19
C ASN A 80 21.32 5.29 0.10
N GLU A 81 22.15 4.51 -0.59
CA GLU A 81 23.58 4.79 -0.75
C GLU A 81 23.85 6.09 -1.56
N ASP A 82 22.95 6.43 -2.49
CA ASP A 82 23.08 7.58 -3.41
C ASP A 82 22.38 8.85 -2.89
N GLY A 83 21.77 8.83 -1.70
CA GLY A 83 21.04 9.98 -1.16
C GLY A 83 19.64 9.61 -0.65
N PHE A 84 18.59 10.24 -1.22
CA PHE A 84 17.22 10.02 -0.80
C PHE A 84 16.31 9.62 -1.97
N SER A 85 15.36 8.74 -1.68
CA SER A 85 14.20 8.43 -2.52
C SER A 85 12.92 8.98 -1.87
N ALA A 86 12.06 9.63 -2.67
CA ALA A 86 10.81 10.23 -2.22
C ALA A 86 9.60 9.41 -2.69
N TYR A 87 9.01 8.65 -1.79
CA TYR A 87 7.81 7.86 -2.04
C TYR A 87 6.55 8.68 -1.76
N SER A 88 5.69 8.85 -2.76
CA SER A 88 4.39 9.50 -2.56
C SER A 88 3.53 8.73 -1.56
N THR A 89 2.91 9.43 -0.60
CA THR A 89 1.96 8.83 0.36
C THR A 89 0.60 8.53 -0.27
N GLY A 90 0.41 8.85 -1.54
CA GLY A 90 -0.86 8.73 -2.26
C GLY A 90 -1.65 10.03 -2.30
N LYS A 91 -2.73 10.03 -3.10
CA LYS A 91 -3.57 11.21 -3.31
C LYS A 91 -4.75 11.22 -2.33
N GLY A 92 -4.91 12.29 -1.59
CA GLY A 92 -6.09 12.48 -0.73
C GLY A 92 -5.96 13.69 0.20
N SER A 93 -6.82 14.68 0.00
CA SER A 93 -6.84 15.92 0.82
C SER A 93 -7.41 15.71 2.23
N GLY A 94 -8.10 14.60 2.47
CA GLY A 94 -8.73 14.27 3.75
C GLY A 94 -7.89 13.41 4.71
N SER A 95 -6.70 12.97 4.29
CA SER A 95 -5.88 12.04 5.08
C SER A 95 -5.01 12.78 6.10
N ILE A 96 -5.51 12.96 7.32
CA ILE A 96 -4.72 13.45 8.47
C ILE A 96 -3.56 12.50 8.76
N THR A 97 -3.81 11.20 8.70
CA THR A 97 -2.79 10.16 8.95
C THR A 97 -1.66 10.22 7.92
N GLY A 98 -1.99 10.48 6.65
CA GLY A 98 -0.99 10.66 5.60
C GLY A 98 -0.09 11.87 5.88
N PHE A 99 -0.68 13.00 6.31
CA PHE A 99 0.07 14.19 6.67
C PHE A 99 0.96 13.98 7.91
N ALA A 100 0.43 13.36 8.96
CA ALA A 100 1.14 13.11 10.21
C ALA A 100 2.33 12.13 10.04
N ARG A 101 2.28 11.26 9.03
CA ARG A 101 3.33 10.27 8.74
C ARG A 101 4.31 10.70 7.66
N ALA A 102 4.00 11.76 6.91
CA ALA A 102 4.87 12.24 5.85
C ALA A 102 6.13 12.90 6.44
N ASP A 103 7.26 12.69 5.78
CA ASP A 103 8.53 13.32 6.15
C ASP A 103 8.66 14.71 5.49
N GLY A 104 7.96 14.91 4.37
CA GLY A 104 8.00 16.14 3.60
C GLY A 104 6.97 16.17 2.49
N PHE A 105 7.10 17.13 1.62
CA PHE A 105 6.29 17.24 0.40
C PHE A 105 7.13 17.75 -0.76
N MET A 106 6.76 17.36 -1.96
CA MET A 106 7.25 17.94 -3.21
C MET A 106 6.22 18.91 -3.78
N GLU A 107 6.68 19.95 -4.41
CA GLU A 107 5.85 20.90 -5.17
C GLU A 107 5.98 20.58 -6.66
N ILE A 108 4.92 20.03 -7.27
CA ILE A 108 4.89 19.72 -8.69
C ILE A 108 4.28 20.90 -9.44
N PRO A 109 5.02 21.53 -10.38
CA PRO A 109 4.55 22.71 -11.09
C PRO A 109 3.26 22.46 -11.90
N ARG A 110 2.45 23.51 -12.08
CA ARG A 110 1.15 23.44 -12.77
C ARG A 110 1.22 23.00 -14.26
N ASN A 111 2.37 23.05 -14.86
CA ASN A 111 2.63 22.63 -16.26
C ASN A 111 3.26 21.24 -16.36
N THR A 112 3.45 20.54 -15.22
CA THR A 112 4.00 19.19 -15.16
C THR A 112 2.86 18.19 -14.96
N GLU A 113 2.70 17.27 -15.92
CA GLU A 113 1.64 16.24 -15.88
C GLU A 113 2.13 14.95 -15.25
N MET A 114 3.45 14.74 -15.23
CA MET A 114 4.07 13.56 -14.63
C MET A 114 5.50 13.85 -14.20
N LEU A 115 5.97 13.07 -13.23
CA LEU A 115 7.38 12.90 -12.89
C LEU A 115 7.75 11.45 -13.21
N GLU A 116 8.82 11.25 -13.96
CA GLU A 116 9.28 9.91 -14.31
C GLU A 116 10.06 9.27 -13.16
N ALA A 117 10.11 7.93 -13.15
CA ALA A 117 10.93 7.20 -12.19
C ALA A 117 12.41 7.56 -12.39
N GLY A 118 13.10 7.87 -11.28
CA GLY A 118 14.51 8.32 -11.28
C GLY A 118 14.69 9.83 -11.39
N GLU A 119 13.65 10.60 -11.66
CA GLU A 119 13.71 12.07 -11.72
C GLU A 119 14.01 12.66 -10.35
N GLU A 120 14.91 13.64 -10.30
CA GLU A 120 15.26 14.36 -9.07
C GLU A 120 14.30 15.51 -8.82
N THR A 121 13.91 15.68 -7.56
CA THR A 121 13.02 16.73 -7.12
C THR A 121 13.40 17.26 -5.74
N THR A 122 13.00 18.49 -5.46
CA THR A 122 13.21 19.11 -4.15
C THR A 122 12.08 18.72 -3.19
N ILE A 123 12.44 18.19 -2.03
CA ILE A 123 11.50 17.85 -0.97
C ILE A 123 11.62 18.87 0.16
N HIS A 124 10.52 19.56 0.46
CA HIS A 124 10.39 20.43 1.62
C HIS A 124 10.05 19.59 2.84
N LEU A 125 10.88 19.65 3.89
CA LEU A 125 10.70 18.83 5.09
C LEU A 125 9.58 19.41 5.98
N LEU A 126 8.76 18.53 6.57
CA LEU A 126 7.67 18.89 7.49
C LEU A 126 8.10 18.94 8.97
N GLY A 127 9.37 18.70 9.27
CA GLY A 127 9.91 18.73 10.62
C GLY A 127 11.43 18.75 10.65
N ALA A 128 11.99 19.19 11.76
CA ALA A 128 13.45 19.40 11.90
C ALA A 128 14.26 18.08 12.02
N SER A 129 13.61 16.92 12.19
CA SER A 129 14.33 15.64 12.38
C SER A 129 13.45 14.42 12.05
N ALA A 130 13.37 14.06 10.79
CA ALA A 130 12.97 12.70 10.43
C ALA A 130 14.10 11.75 10.86
N ARG A 131 13.93 11.04 11.99
CA ARG A 131 14.84 9.94 12.33
C ARG A 131 14.54 8.79 11.38
N PRO A 132 15.57 8.23 10.69
CA PRO A 132 15.35 7.03 9.90
C PRO A 132 14.85 5.91 10.82
N PRO A 133 13.91 5.08 10.38
CA PRO A 133 13.45 3.94 11.15
C PRO A 133 14.58 2.93 11.32
N ASP A 134 14.53 2.14 12.41
CA ASP A 134 15.48 1.05 12.61
C ASP A 134 15.28 -0.04 11.55
N LEU A 135 14.03 -0.28 11.13
CA LEU A 135 13.67 -1.25 10.10
C LEU A 135 12.77 -0.61 9.04
N MET A 136 13.25 -0.56 7.79
CA MET A 136 12.49 -0.07 6.65
C MET A 136 11.94 -1.22 5.83
N ILE A 137 10.62 -1.30 5.69
CA ILE A 137 9.91 -2.35 4.94
C ILE A 137 9.17 -1.69 3.77
N ILE A 138 9.38 -2.18 2.54
CA ILE A 138 8.71 -1.67 1.34
C ILE A 138 8.17 -2.85 0.55
N GLY A 139 6.87 -2.87 0.20
CA GLY A 139 6.34 -3.99 -0.58
C GLY A 139 4.84 -4.13 -0.53
N SER A 140 4.38 -5.37 -0.60
CA SER A 140 2.97 -5.69 -0.54
C SER A 140 2.45 -5.67 0.90
N HIS A 141 1.26 -5.13 1.10
CA HIS A 141 0.59 -5.13 2.39
C HIS A 141 -0.05 -6.51 2.70
N CYS A 142 0.06 -6.93 3.96
CA CYS A 142 -0.62 -8.11 4.48
C CYS A 142 -0.88 -7.95 5.99
N VAL A 143 -2.00 -8.45 6.49
CA VAL A 143 -2.34 -8.44 7.92
C VAL A 143 -1.27 -9.11 8.79
N GLY A 144 -0.64 -10.19 8.30
CA GLY A 144 0.47 -10.84 8.97
C GLY A 144 1.70 -9.92 9.11
N LEU A 145 1.98 -9.12 8.08
CA LEU A 145 3.06 -8.13 8.15
C LEU A 145 2.73 -7.03 9.18
N ASP A 146 1.49 -6.54 9.23
CA ASP A 146 1.07 -5.56 10.25
C ASP A 146 1.27 -6.12 11.67
N PHE A 147 0.88 -7.37 11.90
CA PHE A 147 1.11 -8.06 13.17
C PHE A 147 2.61 -8.13 13.50
N LEU A 148 3.46 -8.58 12.56
CA LEU A 148 4.91 -8.68 12.76
C LEU A 148 5.56 -7.32 13.04
N ILE A 149 5.14 -6.27 12.34
CA ILE A 149 5.58 -4.89 12.61
C ILE A 149 5.20 -4.47 14.04
N GLY A 150 3.98 -4.76 14.46
CA GLY A 150 3.52 -4.49 15.83
C GLY A 150 4.38 -5.20 16.88
N GLU A 151 4.77 -6.45 16.66
CA GLU A 151 5.64 -7.22 17.55
C GLU A 151 7.08 -6.66 17.58
N MET A 152 7.62 -6.22 16.44
CA MET A 152 8.92 -5.53 16.40
C MET A 152 8.87 -4.20 17.19
N GLN A 153 7.80 -3.43 17.06
CA GLN A 153 7.62 -2.18 17.80
C GLN A 153 7.51 -2.41 19.32
N LYS A 154 6.83 -3.48 19.77
CA LYS A 154 6.80 -3.88 21.18
C LYS A 154 8.18 -4.22 21.73
N ARG A 155 9.10 -4.64 20.87
CA ARG A 155 10.52 -4.93 21.20
C ARG A 155 11.41 -3.68 21.11
N GLY A 156 10.83 -2.50 20.92
CA GLY A 156 11.54 -1.21 20.87
C GLY A 156 12.17 -0.88 19.52
N ILE A 157 11.87 -1.63 18.46
CA ILE A 157 12.40 -1.40 17.11
C ILE A 157 11.40 -0.55 16.33
N SER A 158 11.82 0.64 15.92
CA SER A 158 10.98 1.51 15.09
C SER A 158 10.92 0.98 13.66
N CYS A 159 9.69 0.70 13.19
CA CYS A 159 9.46 0.19 11.86
C CYS A 159 8.70 1.20 11.01
N LYS A 160 9.10 1.36 9.74
CA LYS A 160 8.35 2.10 8.74
C LYS A 160 7.99 1.18 7.59
N PHE A 161 6.70 1.15 7.22
CA PHE A 161 6.20 0.34 6.12
C PHE A 161 5.62 1.23 5.01
N LEU A 162 6.02 0.94 3.76
CA LEU A 162 5.47 1.57 2.56
C LEU A 162 4.82 0.52 1.66
N ALA A 163 3.49 0.67 1.47
CA ALA A 163 2.71 -0.22 0.62
C ALA A 163 2.81 0.21 -0.86
N VAL A 164 3.69 -0.42 -1.62
CA VAL A 164 3.92 -0.14 -3.06
C VAL A 164 3.66 -1.36 -3.96
N GLY A 165 3.16 -2.45 -3.37
CA GLY A 165 2.98 -3.74 -4.03
C GLY A 165 4.28 -4.55 -4.13
N SER A 166 4.14 -5.84 -4.47
CA SER A 166 5.26 -6.80 -4.49
C SER A 166 6.39 -6.36 -5.42
N MET A 167 6.08 -6.01 -6.67
CA MET A 167 7.10 -5.60 -7.65
C MET A 167 7.81 -4.29 -7.22
N GLY A 168 7.03 -3.32 -6.71
CA GLY A 168 7.61 -2.07 -6.18
C GLY A 168 8.57 -2.33 -5.01
N GLY A 169 8.26 -3.30 -4.15
CA GLY A 169 9.14 -3.75 -3.06
C GLY A 169 10.42 -4.39 -3.56
N VAL A 170 10.33 -5.28 -4.54
CA VAL A 170 11.51 -5.91 -5.15
C VAL A 170 12.47 -4.87 -5.75
N LEU A 171 11.93 -3.92 -6.51
CA LEU A 171 12.72 -2.83 -7.09
C LEU A 171 13.34 -1.93 -6.00
N ALA A 172 12.63 -1.69 -4.90
CA ALA A 172 13.18 -0.96 -3.76
C ALA A 172 14.34 -1.73 -3.09
N ALA A 173 14.21 -3.06 -2.93
CA ALA A 173 15.27 -3.90 -2.41
C ALA A 173 16.53 -3.88 -3.32
N GLN A 174 16.34 -3.94 -4.64
CA GLN A 174 17.42 -3.82 -5.62
C GLN A 174 18.18 -2.48 -5.53
N ARG A 175 17.46 -1.38 -5.24
CA ARG A 175 18.05 -0.05 -5.06
C ARG A 175 18.59 0.20 -3.65
N GLY A 176 18.53 -0.81 -2.74
CA GLY A 176 18.99 -0.66 -1.36
C GLY A 176 18.13 0.27 -0.49
N GLU A 177 16.88 0.52 -0.88
CA GLU A 177 15.95 1.46 -0.22
C GLU A 177 15.19 0.84 0.95
N CYS A 178 15.22 -0.47 1.12
CA CYS A 178 14.58 -1.16 2.24
C CYS A 178 15.48 -2.23 2.85
N ASP A 179 15.10 -2.65 4.05
CA ASP A 179 15.71 -3.78 4.74
C ASP A 179 14.99 -5.08 4.39
N LEU A 180 13.66 -5.01 4.20
CA LEU A 180 12.79 -6.13 3.85
C LEU A 180 11.78 -5.69 2.79
N ALA A 181 11.55 -6.54 1.78
CA ALA A 181 10.48 -6.35 0.82
C ALA A 181 9.49 -7.51 0.88
N GLY A 182 8.25 -7.25 1.33
CA GLY A 182 7.17 -8.25 1.32
C GLY A 182 6.67 -8.50 -0.11
N THR A 183 6.68 -9.78 -0.54
CA THR A 183 6.33 -10.16 -1.91
C THR A 183 5.56 -11.49 -1.98
N HIS A 184 4.71 -11.63 -3.00
CA HIS A 184 3.90 -12.82 -3.27
C HIS A 184 3.62 -12.96 -4.77
N LEU A 185 4.66 -12.96 -5.59
CA LEU A 185 4.56 -13.01 -7.05
C LEU A 185 4.75 -14.43 -7.55
N LEU A 186 3.70 -14.98 -8.16
CA LEU A 186 3.73 -16.27 -8.81
C LEU A 186 4.40 -16.16 -10.19
N HIS A 187 5.35 -17.03 -10.48
CA HIS A 187 5.92 -17.21 -11.80
C HIS A 187 5.12 -18.27 -12.57
N GLU A 188 4.36 -17.83 -13.56
CA GLU A 188 3.41 -18.68 -14.27
C GLU A 188 4.04 -19.92 -14.92
N ALA A 189 5.26 -19.78 -15.47
CA ALA A 189 5.91 -20.88 -16.18
C ALA A 189 6.45 -21.99 -15.25
N SER A 190 6.85 -21.65 -14.01
CA SER A 190 7.41 -22.63 -13.06
C SER A 190 6.48 -22.95 -11.89
N ASP A 191 5.35 -22.26 -11.78
CA ASP A 191 4.40 -22.35 -10.66
C ASP A 191 5.06 -22.11 -9.27
N GLN A 192 6.14 -21.30 -9.23
CA GLN A 192 6.90 -20.99 -8.04
C GLN A 192 6.74 -19.51 -7.67
N TYR A 193 6.64 -19.26 -6.36
CA TYR A 193 6.57 -17.89 -5.85
C TYR A 193 7.96 -17.30 -5.66
N ASN A 194 8.09 -16.02 -6.03
CA ASN A 194 9.16 -15.08 -5.67
C ASN A 194 10.58 -15.44 -6.14
N ARG A 195 10.91 -16.71 -6.40
CA ARG A 195 12.28 -17.16 -6.75
C ARG A 195 12.82 -16.54 -8.04
N HIS A 196 11.96 -16.31 -9.04
CA HIS A 196 12.32 -15.71 -10.32
C HIS A 196 12.76 -14.23 -10.23
N LEU A 197 12.56 -13.61 -9.06
CA LEU A 197 12.91 -12.20 -8.80
C LEU A 197 14.30 -12.04 -8.22
N LEU A 198 14.96 -13.15 -7.86
CA LEU A 198 16.25 -13.12 -7.18
C LEU A 198 17.37 -12.78 -8.14
N THR A 199 18.27 -11.94 -7.67
CA THR A 199 19.58 -11.66 -8.24
C THR A 199 20.65 -12.05 -7.21
N ALA A 200 21.92 -12.00 -7.59
CA ALA A 200 23.03 -12.27 -6.67
C ALA A 200 23.05 -11.34 -5.43
N GLU A 201 22.41 -10.18 -5.54
CA GLU A 201 22.38 -9.17 -4.46
C GLU A 201 21.17 -9.29 -3.54
N LEU A 202 20.25 -10.23 -3.83
CA LEU A 202 19.00 -10.40 -3.10
C LEU A 202 18.91 -11.78 -2.48
N HIS A 203 18.44 -11.84 -1.24
CA HIS A 203 18.15 -13.06 -0.50
C HIS A 203 16.64 -13.22 -0.34
N LEU A 204 16.11 -14.43 -0.54
CA LEU A 204 14.71 -14.77 -0.27
C LEU A 204 14.63 -15.45 1.09
N HIS A 205 13.93 -14.82 2.02
CA HIS A 205 13.56 -15.45 3.28
C HIS A 205 12.10 -15.87 3.22
N LYS A 206 11.83 -17.15 3.53
CA LYS A 206 10.48 -17.70 3.58
C LYS A 206 9.69 -17.06 4.72
N GLY A 207 8.50 -16.63 4.42
CA GLY A 207 7.58 -16.03 5.37
C GLY A 207 6.47 -16.96 5.78
N TYR A 208 5.28 -16.79 5.21
CA TYR A 208 4.10 -17.59 5.56
C TYR A 208 3.20 -17.80 4.33
N HIS A 209 2.41 -18.86 4.40
CA HIS A 209 1.38 -19.15 3.43
C HIS A 209 0.05 -18.50 3.86
N ARG A 210 -0.72 -18.11 2.87
CA ARG A 210 -2.10 -17.65 3.04
C ARG A 210 -2.99 -18.30 1.98
N SER A 211 -4.13 -18.81 2.41
CA SER A 211 -5.05 -19.46 1.48
C SER A 211 -5.85 -18.42 0.70
N GLN A 212 -5.81 -18.51 -0.62
CA GLN A 212 -6.70 -17.81 -1.54
C GLN A 212 -7.84 -18.68 -1.97
N GLY A 213 -9.02 -18.10 -2.11
CA GLY A 213 -10.20 -18.86 -2.50
C GLY A 213 -11.38 -17.96 -2.85
N LEU A 214 -12.44 -18.63 -3.21
CA LEU A 214 -13.72 -18.03 -3.53
C LEU A 214 -14.45 -17.61 -2.25
N LEU A 215 -14.91 -16.36 -2.22
CA LEU A 215 -15.74 -15.80 -1.17
C LEU A 215 -17.18 -15.72 -1.66
N PHE A 216 -18.13 -16.01 -0.77
CA PHE A 216 -19.57 -15.96 -1.03
C PHE A 216 -20.35 -15.80 0.28
N ARG A 217 -21.63 -15.46 0.22
CA ARG A 217 -22.48 -15.45 1.44
C ARG A 217 -22.84 -16.85 1.86
N LYS A 218 -22.71 -17.18 3.15
CA LYS A 218 -22.97 -18.53 3.70
C LYS A 218 -24.41 -18.99 3.49
N ASP A 219 -25.36 -18.04 3.47
CA ASP A 219 -26.80 -18.29 3.29
C ASP A 219 -27.23 -18.39 1.83
N ASP A 220 -26.31 -18.27 0.87
CA ASP A 220 -26.61 -18.33 -0.55
C ASP A 220 -26.55 -19.77 -1.07
N SER A 221 -27.73 -20.33 -1.31
CA SER A 221 -27.89 -21.74 -1.74
C SER A 221 -27.18 -22.08 -3.07
N ARG A 222 -26.89 -21.09 -3.91
CA ARG A 222 -26.16 -21.29 -5.18
C ARG A 222 -24.74 -21.82 -4.96
N PHE A 223 -24.17 -21.60 -3.78
CA PHE A 223 -22.84 -22.07 -3.40
C PHE A 223 -22.84 -23.33 -2.52
N SER A 224 -24.00 -23.94 -2.26
CA SER A 224 -24.13 -25.08 -1.35
C SER A 224 -23.30 -26.33 -1.74
N LEU A 225 -22.99 -26.47 -3.02
CA LEU A 225 -22.20 -27.59 -3.56
C LEU A 225 -20.75 -27.23 -3.89
N ILE A 226 -20.32 -25.99 -3.60
CA ILE A 226 -19.01 -25.46 -4.05
C ILE A 226 -17.82 -26.31 -3.54
N GLU A 227 -17.91 -26.85 -2.33
CA GLU A 227 -16.84 -27.68 -1.76
C GLU A 227 -16.77 -29.08 -2.39
N ARG A 228 -17.91 -29.62 -2.89
CA ARG A 228 -17.99 -30.95 -3.49
C ARG A 228 -17.71 -30.90 -4.99
N ASN A 229 -18.17 -29.88 -5.68
CA ASN A 229 -18.16 -29.75 -7.14
C ASN A 229 -17.74 -28.36 -7.58
N PHE A 230 -16.54 -27.94 -7.20
CA PHE A 230 -16.04 -26.58 -7.45
C PHE A 230 -16.14 -26.15 -8.92
N LYS A 231 -15.61 -26.99 -9.85
CA LYS A 231 -15.57 -26.63 -11.28
C LYS A 231 -16.95 -26.45 -11.89
N GLU A 232 -17.86 -27.38 -11.61
CA GLU A 232 -19.23 -27.33 -12.14
C GLU A 232 -20.01 -26.15 -11.56
N THR A 233 -19.89 -25.94 -10.24
CA THR A 233 -20.56 -24.80 -9.57
C THR A 233 -20.07 -23.48 -10.14
N ILE A 234 -18.77 -23.29 -10.32
CA ILE A 234 -18.21 -22.07 -10.90
C ILE A 234 -18.68 -21.86 -12.34
N GLN A 235 -18.72 -22.91 -13.18
CA GLN A 235 -19.23 -22.79 -14.55
C GLN A 235 -20.69 -22.36 -14.59
N GLN A 236 -21.53 -22.91 -13.70
CA GLN A 236 -22.93 -22.50 -13.58
C GLN A 236 -23.05 -21.03 -13.15
N LEU A 237 -22.29 -20.62 -12.13
CA LEU A 237 -22.30 -19.24 -11.64
C LEU A 237 -21.82 -18.23 -12.70
N MET A 238 -20.80 -18.59 -13.49
CA MET A 238 -20.30 -17.75 -14.57
C MET A 238 -21.30 -17.60 -15.73
N GLY A 239 -22.13 -18.61 -15.98
CA GLY A 239 -23.17 -18.60 -17.00
C GLY A 239 -24.44 -17.86 -16.60
N ASP A 240 -24.67 -17.62 -15.31
CA ASP A 240 -25.87 -16.96 -14.81
C ASP A 240 -25.68 -15.42 -14.75
N GLN A 241 -26.41 -14.69 -15.56
CA GLN A 241 -26.37 -13.23 -15.63
C GLN A 241 -26.87 -12.54 -14.34
N ASN A 242 -27.61 -13.25 -13.49
CA ASN A 242 -28.10 -12.75 -12.21
C ASN A 242 -27.06 -12.92 -11.08
N VAL A 243 -25.95 -13.62 -11.34
CA VAL A 243 -24.88 -13.85 -10.38
C VAL A 243 -23.70 -12.92 -10.70
N ARG A 244 -23.50 -11.94 -9.85
CA ARG A 244 -22.48 -10.90 -10.06
C ARG A 244 -21.18 -11.24 -9.33
N MET A 245 -20.07 -11.21 -10.06
CA MET A 245 -18.74 -11.25 -9.48
C MET A 245 -18.24 -9.86 -9.11
N ILE A 246 -17.23 -9.83 -8.24
CA ILE A 246 -16.35 -8.68 -8.03
C ILE A 246 -14.92 -9.08 -8.38
N ASN A 247 -14.33 -8.35 -9.32
CA ASN A 247 -12.99 -8.60 -9.81
C ASN A 247 -11.93 -7.91 -8.94
N ARG A 248 -10.66 -8.23 -9.16
CA ARG A 248 -9.52 -7.53 -8.60
C ARG A 248 -8.89 -6.61 -9.64
N ASN A 249 -8.26 -5.53 -9.17
CA ASN A 249 -7.53 -4.62 -10.04
C ASN A 249 -6.41 -5.34 -10.80
N LEU A 250 -6.16 -4.89 -12.01
CA LEU A 250 -5.06 -5.37 -12.84
C LEU A 250 -3.72 -5.25 -12.10
N GLY A 251 -2.84 -6.24 -12.28
CA GLY A 251 -1.53 -6.30 -11.63
C GLY A 251 -1.52 -6.88 -10.22
N SER A 252 -2.67 -7.31 -9.66
CA SER A 252 -2.69 -8.07 -8.41
C SER A 252 -2.53 -9.58 -8.68
N GLY A 253 -1.79 -10.30 -7.82
CA GLY A 253 -1.64 -11.76 -7.93
C GLY A 253 -2.97 -12.51 -7.91
N THR A 254 -3.93 -12.05 -7.10
CA THR A 254 -5.30 -12.59 -7.07
C THR A 254 -6.03 -12.41 -8.40
N ARG A 255 -5.74 -11.34 -9.17
CA ARG A 255 -6.30 -11.15 -10.50
C ARG A 255 -5.79 -12.20 -11.48
N VAL A 256 -4.53 -12.57 -11.42
CA VAL A 256 -3.95 -13.65 -12.24
C VAL A 256 -4.67 -14.98 -11.97
N LEU A 257 -4.89 -15.31 -10.69
CA LEU A 257 -5.64 -16.51 -10.31
C LEU A 257 -7.08 -16.47 -10.83
N LEU A 258 -7.72 -15.32 -10.74
CA LEU A 258 -9.09 -15.13 -11.22
C LEU A 258 -9.17 -15.23 -12.74
N ASP A 259 -8.26 -14.61 -13.48
CA ASP A 259 -8.24 -14.68 -14.95
C ASP A 259 -8.01 -16.11 -15.45
N ARG A 260 -7.18 -16.92 -14.76
CA ARG A 260 -7.04 -18.38 -15.03
C ARG A 260 -8.36 -19.10 -14.79
N LEU A 261 -9.06 -18.83 -13.69
CA LEU A 261 -10.37 -19.45 -13.39
C LEU A 261 -11.40 -19.10 -14.46
N LEU A 262 -11.42 -17.86 -14.91
CA LEU A 262 -12.40 -17.36 -15.87
C LEU A 262 -12.15 -17.85 -17.30
N ALA A 263 -10.92 -18.28 -17.65
CA ALA A 263 -10.58 -18.80 -18.97
C ALA A 263 -11.10 -17.92 -20.12
N ASN A 264 -10.87 -16.61 -20.04
CA ASN A 264 -11.36 -15.56 -20.96
C ASN A 264 -12.88 -15.29 -20.94
N GLN A 265 -13.64 -15.89 -20.05
CA GLN A 265 -15.05 -15.56 -19.87
C GLN A 265 -15.18 -14.24 -19.10
N GLN A 266 -16.26 -13.51 -19.34
CA GLN A 266 -16.57 -12.24 -18.69
C GLN A 266 -17.95 -12.31 -18.04
N PRO A 267 -18.06 -12.95 -16.84
CA PRO A 267 -19.33 -13.03 -16.11
C PRO A 267 -19.88 -11.66 -15.74
N SER A 268 -21.14 -11.63 -15.33
CA SER A 268 -21.76 -10.41 -14.80
C SER A 268 -20.91 -9.83 -13.66
N GLY A 269 -20.58 -8.53 -13.70
CA GLY A 269 -19.73 -7.85 -12.73
C GLY A 269 -18.23 -7.89 -13.04
N PHE A 270 -17.76 -8.53 -14.11
CA PHE A 270 -16.35 -8.66 -14.48
C PHE A 270 -15.59 -7.31 -14.48
N PHE A 271 -16.20 -6.22 -14.91
CA PHE A 271 -15.59 -4.90 -14.97
C PHE A 271 -15.65 -4.12 -13.64
N GLN A 272 -16.28 -4.68 -12.61
CA GLN A 272 -16.27 -4.10 -11.27
C GLN A 272 -15.04 -4.58 -10.52
N GLU A 273 -14.12 -3.65 -10.21
CA GLU A 273 -12.83 -3.97 -9.60
C GLU A 273 -12.74 -3.50 -8.14
N ALA A 274 -12.19 -4.37 -7.30
CA ALA A 274 -11.84 -4.09 -5.92
C ALA A 274 -10.31 -3.98 -5.76
N LYS A 275 -9.83 -2.97 -5.05
CA LYS A 275 -8.39 -2.71 -4.87
C LYS A 275 -7.75 -3.50 -3.73
N SER A 276 -8.54 -4.16 -2.88
CA SER A 276 -8.05 -4.95 -1.73
C SER A 276 -8.94 -6.16 -1.48
N HIS A 277 -8.42 -7.14 -0.73
CA HIS A 277 -9.22 -8.30 -0.27
C HIS A 277 -10.41 -7.86 0.57
N ASN A 278 -10.24 -6.88 1.46
CA ASN A 278 -11.33 -6.33 2.29
C ASN A 278 -12.42 -5.69 1.44
N SER A 279 -12.06 -5.03 0.32
CA SER A 279 -13.05 -4.44 -0.59
C SER A 279 -13.86 -5.52 -1.33
N VAL A 280 -13.26 -6.67 -1.62
CA VAL A 280 -13.99 -7.85 -2.17
C VAL A 280 -15.01 -8.34 -1.17
N ALA A 281 -14.58 -8.62 0.07
CA ALA A 281 -15.46 -9.10 1.13
C ALA A 281 -16.59 -8.11 1.43
N ALA A 282 -16.30 -6.82 1.52
CA ALA A 282 -17.30 -5.77 1.73
C ALA A 282 -18.33 -5.73 0.58
N ALA A 283 -17.92 -5.90 -0.68
CA ALA A 283 -18.85 -5.94 -1.81
C ALA A 283 -19.82 -7.11 -1.70
N ILE A 284 -19.35 -8.29 -1.27
CA ILE A 284 -20.16 -9.50 -1.12
C ILE A 284 -21.08 -9.38 0.09
N ALA A 285 -20.56 -8.97 1.25
CA ALA A 285 -21.36 -8.80 2.47
C ALA A 285 -22.49 -7.78 2.29
N GLN A 286 -22.23 -6.71 1.53
CA GLN A 286 -23.20 -5.66 1.20
C GLN A 286 -24.12 -6.00 0.00
N LYS A 287 -24.08 -7.23 -0.52
CA LYS A 287 -24.89 -7.68 -1.68
C LYS A 287 -24.68 -6.88 -2.96
N ARG A 288 -23.52 -6.19 -3.10
CA ARG A 288 -23.12 -5.53 -4.34
C ARG A 288 -22.55 -6.51 -5.36
N ALA A 289 -21.99 -7.62 -4.88
CA ALA A 289 -21.58 -8.79 -5.64
C ALA A 289 -22.03 -10.06 -4.93
N ASP A 290 -22.01 -11.18 -5.62
CA ASP A 290 -22.37 -12.48 -5.06
C ASP A 290 -21.13 -13.30 -4.71
N TRP A 291 -20.04 -13.16 -5.48
CA TRP A 291 -18.78 -13.85 -5.27
C TRP A 291 -17.56 -13.06 -5.75
N GLY A 292 -16.39 -13.48 -5.33
CA GLY A 292 -15.10 -12.96 -5.74
C GLY A 292 -13.96 -13.77 -5.14
N ILE A 293 -12.71 -13.46 -5.47
CA ILE A 293 -11.54 -14.14 -4.90
C ILE A 293 -10.83 -13.22 -3.90
N ALA A 294 -10.58 -13.76 -2.70
CA ALA A 294 -9.77 -13.12 -1.68
C ALA A 294 -9.09 -14.14 -0.78
N ILE A 295 -8.47 -13.70 0.32
CA ILE A 295 -7.81 -14.56 1.30
C ILE A 295 -8.81 -15.04 2.36
N ARG A 296 -8.53 -16.23 2.96
CA ARG A 296 -9.38 -16.87 3.96
C ARG A 296 -9.68 -15.98 5.16
N SER A 297 -8.66 -15.35 5.74
CA SER A 297 -8.84 -14.51 6.93
C SER A 297 -9.87 -13.39 6.72
N VAL A 298 -9.88 -12.75 5.56
CA VAL A 298 -10.84 -11.69 5.23
C VAL A 298 -12.27 -12.25 5.08
N ALA A 299 -12.42 -13.48 4.58
CA ALA A 299 -13.73 -14.15 4.53
C ALA A 299 -14.26 -14.42 5.93
N GLU A 300 -13.43 -14.96 6.82
CA GLU A 300 -13.76 -15.30 8.21
C GLU A 300 -14.14 -14.06 9.01
N ASP A 301 -13.32 -13.00 8.96
CA ASP A 301 -13.59 -11.72 9.61
C ASP A 301 -14.90 -11.06 9.15
N SER A 302 -15.29 -11.30 7.90
CA SER A 302 -16.53 -10.76 7.32
C SER A 302 -17.72 -11.69 7.45
N GLY A 303 -17.57 -12.86 8.10
CA GLY A 303 -18.63 -13.87 8.26
C GLY A 303 -19.06 -14.54 6.96
N LEU A 304 -18.26 -14.48 5.92
CA LEU A 304 -18.53 -15.06 4.60
C LEU A 304 -18.14 -16.54 4.51
N GLY A 305 -18.71 -17.24 3.53
CA GLY A 305 -18.25 -18.57 3.09
C GLY A 305 -16.95 -18.46 2.32
N PHE A 306 -16.14 -19.51 2.39
CA PHE A 306 -14.85 -19.59 1.73
C PHE A 306 -14.62 -20.98 1.16
N SER A 307 -14.29 -21.06 -0.13
CA SER A 307 -13.84 -22.29 -0.77
C SER A 307 -12.41 -22.12 -1.26
N GLN A 308 -11.48 -22.90 -0.70
CA GLN A 308 -10.06 -22.79 -0.98
C GLN A 308 -9.73 -23.18 -2.42
N MET A 309 -8.90 -22.39 -3.07
CA MET A 309 -8.42 -22.64 -4.43
C MET A 309 -6.93 -22.92 -4.46
N GLN A 310 -6.14 -22.11 -3.77
CA GLN A 310 -4.67 -22.15 -3.83
C GLN A 310 -4.08 -21.53 -2.57
N ASP A 311 -2.92 -22.02 -2.17
CA ASP A 311 -2.09 -21.37 -1.18
C ASP A 311 -1.10 -20.43 -1.87
N GLU A 312 -0.95 -19.23 -1.32
CA GLU A 312 -0.05 -18.19 -1.80
C GLU A 312 1.09 -18.03 -0.81
N GLU A 313 2.33 -18.00 -1.31
CA GLU A 313 3.52 -17.76 -0.49
C GLU A 313 3.78 -16.25 -0.37
N TYR A 314 3.74 -15.75 0.84
CA TYR A 314 4.16 -14.38 1.17
C TYR A 314 5.54 -14.45 1.80
N ASP A 315 6.56 -14.04 1.06
CA ASP A 315 7.96 -14.11 1.46
C ASP A 315 8.58 -12.71 1.60
N PHE A 316 9.80 -12.67 2.12
CA PHE A 316 10.58 -11.45 2.30
C PHE A 316 11.83 -11.48 1.45
N ILE A 317 11.97 -10.51 0.53
CA ILE A 317 13.22 -10.27 -0.20
C ILE A 317 14.05 -9.27 0.60
N ILE A 318 15.31 -9.62 0.81
CA ILE A 318 16.26 -8.92 1.67
C ILE A 318 17.52 -8.62 0.85
N PRO A 319 17.97 -7.36 0.74
CA PRO A 319 19.28 -7.07 0.14
C PRO A 319 20.38 -7.80 0.92
N GLN A 320 21.30 -8.49 0.22
CA GLN A 320 22.39 -9.25 0.85
C GLN A 320 23.20 -8.42 1.85
N LYS A 321 23.45 -7.15 1.53
CA LYS A 321 24.14 -6.20 2.41
C LYS A 321 23.40 -5.94 3.73
N ARG A 322 22.07 -6.16 3.77
CA ARG A 322 21.20 -5.91 4.93
C ARG A 322 20.96 -7.15 5.79
N LEU A 323 21.27 -8.34 5.28
CA LEU A 323 20.96 -9.62 5.94
C LEU A 323 21.54 -9.76 7.36
N ASN A 324 22.70 -9.13 7.60
CA ASN A 324 23.41 -9.20 8.89
C ASN A 324 23.05 -8.05 9.85
N ARG A 325 22.15 -7.14 9.48
CA ARG A 325 21.69 -6.10 10.40
C ARG A 325 20.95 -6.72 11.58
N PRO A 326 21.18 -6.26 12.82
CA PRO A 326 20.53 -6.81 14.01
C PRO A 326 19.01 -6.83 13.91
N GLU A 327 18.41 -5.76 13.39
CA GLU A 327 16.96 -5.60 13.27
C GLU A 327 16.37 -6.57 12.25
N VAL A 328 17.07 -6.82 11.12
CA VAL A 328 16.69 -7.80 10.11
C VAL A 328 16.77 -9.20 10.67
N ARG A 329 17.86 -9.54 11.36
CA ARG A 329 18.00 -10.84 12.02
C ARG A 329 16.94 -11.06 13.09
N GLN A 330 16.62 -10.02 13.86
CA GLN A 330 15.55 -10.12 14.87
C GLN A 330 14.19 -10.36 14.22
N PHE A 331 13.88 -9.70 13.11
CA PHE A 331 12.65 -9.95 12.35
C PHE A 331 12.59 -11.41 11.82
N ILE A 332 13.69 -11.91 11.24
CA ILE A 332 13.78 -13.28 10.74
C ILE A 332 13.60 -14.30 11.88
N ASN A 333 14.31 -14.11 12.98
CA ASN A 333 14.24 -15.02 14.13
C ASN A 333 12.85 -15.04 14.77
N MET A 334 12.18 -13.88 14.80
CA MET A 334 10.82 -13.75 15.33
C MET A 334 9.82 -14.66 14.60
N LEU A 335 9.97 -14.86 13.29
CA LEU A 335 9.11 -15.76 12.51
C LEU A 335 9.19 -17.22 12.98
N GLN A 336 10.26 -17.61 13.67
CA GLN A 336 10.47 -18.97 14.19
C GLN A 336 9.99 -19.13 15.64
N GLU A 337 9.53 -18.06 16.30
CA GLU A 337 9.06 -18.13 17.67
C GLU A 337 7.68 -18.80 17.76
N PRO A 338 7.48 -19.80 18.62
CA PRO A 338 6.22 -20.55 18.69
C PRO A 338 4.98 -19.69 18.98
N ASN A 339 5.12 -18.64 19.80
CA ASN A 339 4.05 -17.72 20.13
C ASN A 339 3.66 -16.87 18.90
N ILE A 340 4.63 -16.44 18.09
CA ILE A 340 4.39 -15.68 16.85
C ILE A 340 3.70 -16.57 15.80
N GLN A 341 4.19 -17.81 15.66
CA GLN A 341 3.56 -18.79 14.74
C GLN A 341 2.12 -19.09 15.15
N THR A 342 1.85 -19.25 16.45
CA THR A 342 0.49 -19.44 16.95
C THR A 342 -0.42 -18.24 16.60
N GLN A 343 0.08 -17.02 16.78
CA GLN A 343 -0.70 -15.82 16.45
C GLN A 343 -0.92 -15.66 14.94
N LEU A 344 0.08 -15.96 14.12
CA LEU A 344 -0.07 -15.98 12.65
C LEU A 344 -1.09 -17.03 12.22
N ASN A 345 -1.06 -18.23 12.83
CA ASN A 345 -2.06 -19.28 12.56
C ASN A 345 -3.47 -18.82 12.93
N ASN A 346 -3.65 -18.09 14.03
CA ASN A 346 -4.94 -17.50 14.41
C ASN A 346 -5.43 -16.45 13.39
N LEU A 347 -4.52 -15.84 12.63
CA LEU A 347 -4.83 -14.95 11.51
C LEU A 347 -5.04 -15.70 10.18
N GLY A 348 -5.08 -17.04 10.20
CA GLY A 348 -5.22 -17.87 8.99
C GLY A 348 -3.95 -17.92 8.13
N LEU A 349 -2.78 -17.70 8.73
CA LEU A 349 -1.48 -17.66 8.06
C LEU A 349 -0.57 -18.77 8.61
N THR A 350 -0.08 -19.66 7.75
CA THR A 350 0.81 -20.75 8.17
C THR A 350 2.26 -20.40 7.88
N VAL A 351 3.10 -20.36 8.90
CA VAL A 351 4.53 -20.03 8.73
C VAL A 351 5.22 -21.14 7.93
N SER A 352 6.01 -20.74 6.93
CA SER A 352 6.82 -21.66 6.14
C SER A 352 7.94 -22.26 6.99
N ALA A 353 8.23 -23.54 6.76
CA ALA A 353 9.41 -24.16 7.36
C ALA A 353 10.67 -23.41 6.90
N PRO A 354 11.69 -23.26 7.76
CA PRO A 354 12.97 -22.69 7.34
C PRO A 354 13.56 -23.50 6.20
N ALA A 355 14.10 -22.80 5.18
CA ALA A 355 14.69 -23.41 3.98
C ALA A 355 16.02 -24.08 4.29
#